data_6cfba513cc9ee69f9cabb129a71a4cd1
#
_entry.id   6cfba513cc9ee69f9cabb129a71a4cd1
#
_cell.length_a   1.000
_cell.length_b   1.000
_cell.length_c   1.000
_cell.angle_alpha   90.00
_cell.angle_beta   90.00
_cell.angle_gamma   90.00
#
_symmetry.space_group_name_H-M   'P 1'
#
loop_
_entity.id
_entity.type
_entity.pdbx_description
1 polymer ?
#
loop_
_entity_poly.entity_id
_entity_poly.type
_entity_poly.pdbx_seq_one_letter_code
_entity_poly.pdbx_strand_id
1 'polypeptide(L)'
;MKKIYLVILYLTISFSSFTEEGYTFQELYKIEVELEDTDRLSINRGMGMALRDLMVNLSGSSEIDKDKAIRKAINDPEGYVSEYRLSSIGEKIFGTFSFNRELVRKLLSDNNLPVWIGIKPKALLFLPCKSQFNYLTSEQGLLSKHNQLCTQTKKNLVKKASSRNIIFIEPSLDLTDLMYIDLYQPKLDNNFLDKIALRYGLSDWIICYIKDKFGVLSDQPNCISPISSLKSVSLDQTVEIIANELSKDFQLNVNPHINTKVKLLISGIDRYSDLVFLEDIIKSNALVISYSLISILGATASYELNIKGKKSDLEKLMNVNPLLVNQLSTKDVLGLEYFFKGSSE
;
A
#
# COMPACT_ATOMS: atom_id res chain seq x y z
N MET A 1 -22.72 52.81 38.30
CA MET A 1 -22.33 52.55 36.89
C MET A 1 -21.34 51.40 36.91
N LYS A 2 -21.80 50.14 36.70
CA LYS A 2 -20.97 48.91 36.68
C LYS A 2 -20.63 48.61 35.20
N LYS A 3 -19.36 48.65 34.85
CA LYS A 3 -18.87 48.23 33.52
C LYS A 3 -18.79 46.71 33.50
N ILE A 4 -19.59 46.08 32.65
CA ILE A 4 -19.56 44.63 32.34
C ILE A 4 -18.53 44.46 31.24
N TYR A 5 -17.42 43.78 31.55
CA TYR A 5 -16.47 43.32 30.55
C TYR A 5 -16.91 41.97 29.98
N LEU A 6 -17.31 41.98 28.70
CA LEU A 6 -17.66 40.79 27.94
C LEU A 6 -16.35 40.14 27.47
N VAL A 7 -15.95 39.05 28.10
CA VAL A 7 -14.80 38.25 27.67
C VAL A 7 -15.29 37.28 26.61
N ILE A 8 -14.99 37.55 25.36
CA ILE A 8 -15.24 36.62 24.24
C ILE A 8 -14.10 35.61 24.24
N LEU A 9 -14.41 34.40 24.72
CA LEU A 9 -13.51 33.25 24.67
C LEU A 9 -13.54 32.67 23.25
N TYR A 10 -12.52 32.97 22.44
CA TYR A 10 -12.32 32.33 21.14
C TYR A 10 -11.88 30.87 21.38
N LEU A 11 -12.80 29.92 21.25
CA LEU A 11 -12.46 28.49 21.09
C LEU A 11 -11.90 28.30 19.67
N THR A 12 -10.60 28.30 19.55
CA THR A 12 -9.92 27.79 18.34
C THR A 12 -10.00 26.28 18.35
N ILE A 13 -10.99 25.73 17.66
CA ILE A 13 -11.06 24.30 17.35
C ILE A 13 -9.98 24.08 16.29
N SER A 14 -8.83 23.57 16.74
CA SER A 14 -7.81 23.06 15.83
C SER A 14 -8.35 21.78 15.18
N PHE A 15 -8.93 21.91 14.01
CA PHE A 15 -9.10 20.77 13.13
C PHE A 15 -7.70 20.29 12.73
N SER A 16 -7.22 19.23 13.37
CA SER A 16 -6.13 18.45 12.83
C SER A 16 -6.68 17.75 11.57
N SER A 17 -6.52 18.39 10.44
CA SER A 17 -6.65 17.75 9.14
C SER A 17 -5.63 16.60 9.11
N PHE A 18 -6.13 15.37 9.20
CA PHE A 18 -5.39 14.21 8.77
C PHE A 18 -5.16 14.40 7.26
N THR A 19 -4.04 14.98 6.91
CA THR A 19 -3.52 14.87 5.56
C THR A 19 -3.15 13.39 5.39
N GLU A 20 -3.96 12.62 4.66
CA GLU A 20 -3.49 11.40 4.04
C GLU A 20 -2.26 11.82 3.22
N GLU A 21 -1.07 11.45 3.70
CA GLU A 21 0.16 11.61 2.93
C GLU A 21 0.00 10.78 1.66
N GLY A 22 -0.45 11.42 0.60
CA GLY A 22 -0.42 10.86 -0.73
C GLY A 22 1.06 10.65 -1.09
N TYR A 23 1.53 9.40 -1.02
CA TYR A 23 2.84 9.04 -1.50
C TYR A 23 2.98 9.54 -2.94
N THR A 24 3.87 10.49 -3.14
CA THR A 24 4.19 10.92 -4.50
C THR A 24 4.81 9.74 -5.23
N PHE A 25 4.47 9.56 -6.50
CA PHE A 25 4.99 8.46 -7.34
C PHE A 25 6.53 8.40 -7.39
N GLN A 26 7.21 9.49 -7.05
CA GLN A 26 8.68 9.54 -6.94
C GLN A 26 9.21 8.74 -5.75
N GLU A 27 8.44 8.63 -4.66
CA GLU A 27 8.86 7.88 -3.47
C GLU A 27 8.84 6.36 -3.68
N LEU A 28 8.03 5.86 -4.63
CA LEU A 28 8.01 4.42 -4.97
C LEU A 28 9.34 3.90 -5.54
N TYR A 29 10.12 4.77 -6.18
CA TYR A 29 11.40 4.41 -6.81
C TYR A 29 12.59 4.73 -5.91
N LYS A 30 12.36 4.98 -4.64
CA LYS A 30 13.35 5.31 -3.63
C LYS A 30 13.33 4.26 -2.53
N ILE A 31 14.44 3.54 -2.37
CA ILE A 31 14.58 2.45 -1.40
C ILE A 31 15.74 2.74 -0.47
N GLU A 32 15.53 2.53 0.81
CA GLU A 32 16.55 2.63 1.85
C GLU A 32 16.94 1.22 2.33
N VAL A 33 18.22 0.96 2.40
CA VAL A 33 18.79 -0.29 2.92
C VAL A 33 19.91 -0.01 3.91
N GLU A 34 20.08 -0.88 4.90
CA GLU A 34 21.21 -0.86 5.84
C GLU A 34 22.46 -1.39 5.12
N LEU A 35 23.58 -0.68 5.24
CA LEU A 35 24.87 -1.03 4.64
C LEU A 35 25.83 -1.51 5.72
N GLU A 36 26.75 -2.39 5.34
CA GLU A 36 27.82 -2.87 6.22
C GLU A 36 28.90 -1.80 6.41
N ASP A 37 29.21 -1.04 5.34
CA ASP A 37 30.24 0.00 5.32
C ASP A 37 29.92 1.05 4.23
N THR A 38 30.74 2.09 4.16
CA THR A 38 30.70 3.15 3.13
C THR A 38 31.64 2.90 1.96
N ASP A 39 32.27 1.74 1.88
CA ASP A 39 33.11 1.38 0.78
C ASP A 39 32.33 1.11 -0.52
N ARG A 40 33.01 1.17 -1.65
CA ARG A 40 32.36 0.99 -2.96
C ARG A 40 31.67 -0.37 -3.10
N LEU A 41 32.24 -1.42 -2.51
CA LEU A 41 31.69 -2.77 -2.59
C LEU A 41 30.40 -2.88 -1.80
N SER A 42 30.37 -2.34 -0.57
CA SER A 42 29.20 -2.29 0.28
C SER A 42 28.07 -1.45 -0.34
N ILE A 43 28.42 -0.30 -0.92
CA ILE A 43 27.46 0.55 -1.65
C ILE A 43 26.88 -0.20 -2.84
N ASN A 44 27.69 -0.88 -3.65
CA ASN A 44 27.19 -1.62 -4.82
C ASN A 44 26.29 -2.80 -4.42
N ARG A 45 26.63 -3.53 -3.36
CA ARG A 45 25.73 -4.54 -2.76
C ARG A 45 24.41 -3.91 -2.30
N GLY A 46 24.48 -2.76 -1.63
CA GLY A 46 23.31 -2.01 -1.19
C GLY A 46 22.41 -1.62 -2.36
N MET A 47 22.97 -1.12 -3.46
CA MET A 47 22.23 -0.84 -4.70
C MET A 47 21.52 -2.09 -5.24
N GLY A 48 22.21 -3.24 -5.25
CA GLY A 48 21.62 -4.50 -5.69
C GLY A 48 20.46 -4.97 -4.81
N MET A 49 20.63 -4.87 -3.48
CA MET A 49 19.57 -5.18 -2.52
C MET A 49 18.37 -4.23 -2.70
N ALA A 50 18.62 -2.93 -2.81
CA ALA A 50 17.60 -1.93 -3.02
C ALA A 50 16.87 -2.14 -4.35
N LEU A 51 17.58 -2.48 -5.44
CA LEU A 51 16.97 -2.79 -6.73
C LEU A 51 16.08 -4.03 -6.64
N ARG A 52 16.54 -5.08 -5.94
CA ARG A 52 15.72 -6.27 -5.69
C ARG A 52 14.44 -5.93 -4.94
N ASP A 53 14.53 -5.16 -3.86
CA ASP A 53 13.38 -4.76 -3.06
C ASP A 53 12.41 -3.89 -3.88
N LEU A 54 12.93 -2.98 -4.70
CA LEU A 54 12.13 -2.22 -5.64
C LEU A 54 11.40 -3.13 -6.64
N MET A 55 12.09 -4.12 -7.22
CA MET A 55 11.49 -5.06 -8.17
C MET A 55 10.40 -5.91 -7.51
N VAL A 56 10.64 -6.38 -6.28
CA VAL A 56 9.63 -7.06 -5.46
C VAL A 56 8.41 -6.18 -5.22
N ASN A 57 8.63 -4.91 -4.87
CA ASN A 57 7.56 -3.94 -4.63
C ASN A 57 6.76 -3.62 -5.88
N LEU A 58 7.41 -3.53 -7.03
CA LEU A 58 6.76 -3.20 -8.31
C LEU A 58 6.10 -4.41 -8.96
N SER A 59 6.60 -5.62 -8.76
CA SER A 59 6.01 -6.82 -9.33
C SER A 59 5.00 -7.49 -8.41
N GLY A 60 5.03 -7.21 -7.12
CA GLY A 60 4.28 -7.92 -6.09
C GLY A 60 4.79 -9.34 -5.83
N SER A 61 5.85 -9.80 -6.50
CA SER A 61 6.39 -11.17 -6.38
C SER A 61 7.70 -11.18 -5.61
N SER A 62 7.77 -11.98 -4.53
CA SER A 62 9.01 -12.19 -3.77
C SER A 62 10.03 -13.06 -4.52
N GLU A 63 9.60 -13.75 -5.57
CA GLU A 63 10.43 -14.65 -6.38
C GLU A 63 10.98 -13.98 -7.66
N ILE A 64 10.92 -12.66 -7.72
CA ILE A 64 11.32 -11.88 -8.89
C ILE A 64 12.77 -12.15 -9.34
N ASP A 65 13.65 -12.48 -8.41
CA ASP A 65 15.05 -12.81 -8.64
C ASP A 65 15.28 -14.19 -9.29
N LYS A 66 14.22 -15.00 -9.47
CA LYS A 66 14.30 -16.22 -10.30
C LYS A 66 14.45 -15.89 -11.78
N ASP A 67 13.99 -14.70 -12.20
CA ASP A 67 14.19 -14.23 -13.56
C ASP A 67 15.67 -13.88 -13.83
N LYS A 68 16.20 -14.34 -14.98
CA LYS A 68 17.63 -14.18 -15.33
C LYS A 68 18.00 -12.72 -15.60
N ALA A 69 17.10 -11.95 -16.22
CA ALA A 69 17.37 -10.55 -16.56
C ALA A 69 17.36 -9.69 -15.29
N ILE A 70 16.43 -9.95 -14.38
CA ILE A 70 16.37 -9.29 -13.08
C ILE A 70 17.60 -9.61 -12.25
N ARG A 71 18.01 -10.89 -12.19
CA ARG A 71 19.22 -11.30 -11.47
C ARG A 71 20.47 -10.61 -12.02
N LYS A 72 20.57 -10.47 -13.36
CA LYS A 72 21.68 -9.74 -13.99
C LYS A 72 21.67 -8.26 -13.57
N ALA A 73 20.50 -7.62 -13.59
CA ALA A 73 20.36 -6.22 -13.16
C ALA A 73 20.69 -6.02 -11.67
N ILE A 74 20.31 -6.95 -10.79
CA ILE A 74 20.66 -6.93 -9.36
C ILE A 74 22.17 -7.04 -9.14
N ASN A 75 22.86 -7.85 -9.96
CA ASN A 75 24.32 -8.01 -9.87
C ASN A 75 25.10 -6.82 -10.47
N ASP A 76 24.47 -6.05 -11.35
CA ASP A 76 25.04 -4.85 -11.99
C ASP A 76 24.00 -3.71 -11.94
N PRO A 77 23.76 -3.12 -10.73
CA PRO A 77 22.65 -2.20 -10.50
C PRO A 77 22.97 -0.74 -10.88
N GLU A 78 24.26 -0.36 -11.09
CA GLU A 78 24.68 1.04 -11.28
C GLU A 78 23.89 1.73 -12.40
N GLY A 79 23.62 1.04 -13.50
CA GLY A 79 22.89 1.59 -14.64
C GLY A 79 21.42 1.95 -14.36
N TYR A 80 20.84 1.46 -13.27
CA TYR A 80 19.44 1.72 -12.88
C TYR A 80 19.32 2.78 -11.82
N VAL A 81 20.40 3.12 -11.09
CA VAL A 81 20.43 4.12 -10.03
C VAL A 81 20.64 5.51 -10.63
N SER A 82 19.76 6.45 -10.30
CA SER A 82 19.88 7.86 -10.70
C SER A 82 20.62 8.70 -9.65
N GLU A 83 20.41 8.40 -8.38
CA GLU A 83 21.00 9.11 -7.25
C GLU A 83 21.08 8.18 -6.05
N TYR A 84 22.06 8.37 -5.18
CA TYR A 84 22.08 7.76 -3.85
C TYR A 84 22.59 8.72 -2.78
N ARG A 85 22.18 8.46 -1.53
CA ARG A 85 22.62 9.20 -0.35
C ARG A 85 22.96 8.23 0.76
N LEU A 86 24.01 8.56 1.50
CA LEU A 86 24.39 7.83 2.72
C LEU A 86 23.98 8.63 3.94
N SER A 87 23.49 7.94 4.94
CA SER A 87 23.14 8.50 6.25
C SER A 87 23.56 7.55 7.35
N SER A 88 23.79 8.08 8.56
CA SER A 88 24.14 7.26 9.74
C SER A 88 23.15 7.55 10.87
N ILE A 89 22.64 6.49 11.49
CA ILE A 89 21.78 6.55 12.67
C ILE A 89 22.43 5.70 13.76
N GLY A 90 23.10 6.35 14.71
CA GLY A 90 23.96 5.66 15.67
C GLY A 90 25.14 5.01 14.97
N GLU A 91 25.33 3.70 15.19
CA GLU A 91 26.39 2.89 14.56
C GLU A 91 25.98 2.30 13.20
N LYS A 92 24.73 2.48 12.79
CA LYS A 92 24.21 1.92 11.54
C LYS A 92 24.31 2.90 10.39
N ILE A 93 24.73 2.39 9.25
CA ILE A 93 24.87 3.13 8.00
C ILE A 93 23.70 2.73 7.08
N PHE A 94 23.05 3.71 6.49
CA PHE A 94 21.96 3.51 5.55
C PHE A 94 22.31 4.14 4.20
N GLY A 95 21.98 3.42 3.14
CA GLY A 95 22.00 3.92 1.79
C GLY A 95 20.58 4.10 1.26
N THR A 96 20.24 5.31 0.85
CA THR A 96 18.98 5.61 0.16
C THR A 96 19.27 5.71 -1.32
N PHE A 97 18.67 4.84 -2.13
CA PHE A 97 18.89 4.74 -3.56
C PHE A 97 17.64 5.15 -4.34
N SER A 98 17.80 6.09 -5.25
CA SER A 98 16.74 6.52 -6.19
C SER A 98 17.00 5.89 -7.55
N PHE A 99 15.98 5.24 -8.12
CA PHE A 99 16.10 4.50 -9.36
C PHE A 99 15.46 5.22 -10.55
N ASN A 100 16.05 5.02 -11.73
CA ASN A 100 15.47 5.52 -12.97
C ASN A 100 14.20 4.74 -13.31
N ARG A 101 13.07 5.42 -13.22
CA ARG A 101 11.72 4.86 -13.43
C ARG A 101 11.56 4.17 -14.79
N GLU A 102 12.06 4.80 -15.84
CA GLU A 102 11.89 4.30 -17.21
C GLU A 102 12.68 3.02 -17.44
N LEU A 103 13.94 2.98 -16.97
CA LEU A 103 14.81 1.81 -17.10
C LEU A 103 14.29 0.63 -16.30
N VAL A 104 13.81 0.87 -15.08
CA VAL A 104 13.21 -0.16 -14.22
C VAL A 104 11.93 -0.71 -14.85
N ARG A 105 11.03 0.15 -15.34
CA ARG A 105 9.80 -0.27 -16.02
C ARG A 105 10.10 -1.04 -17.30
N LYS A 106 11.07 -0.57 -18.07
CA LYS A 106 11.49 -1.26 -19.28
C LYS A 106 12.00 -2.66 -18.96
N LEU A 107 12.82 -2.81 -17.92
CA LEU A 107 13.33 -4.11 -17.49
C LEU A 107 12.18 -5.08 -17.15
N LEU A 108 11.16 -4.63 -16.42
CA LEU A 108 10.00 -5.47 -16.11
C LEU A 108 9.18 -5.81 -17.36
N SER A 109 8.88 -4.81 -18.21
CA SER A 109 8.06 -5.02 -19.40
C SER A 109 8.75 -5.89 -20.45
N ASP A 110 10.04 -5.73 -20.69
CA ASP A 110 10.78 -6.51 -21.69
C ASP A 110 10.86 -8.01 -21.30
N ASN A 111 10.72 -8.32 -20.01
CA ASN A 111 10.70 -9.68 -19.50
C ASN A 111 9.30 -10.20 -19.17
N ASN A 112 8.25 -9.50 -19.61
CA ASN A 112 6.84 -9.85 -19.38
C ASN A 112 6.51 -10.08 -17.89
N LEU A 113 7.18 -9.36 -17.01
CA LEU A 113 6.95 -9.44 -15.59
C LEU A 113 5.77 -8.54 -15.20
N PRO A 114 4.95 -8.97 -14.23
CA PRO A 114 3.84 -8.18 -13.78
C PRO A 114 4.33 -6.87 -13.18
N VAL A 115 3.59 -5.81 -13.40
CA VAL A 115 3.83 -4.52 -12.75
C VAL A 115 2.67 -4.21 -11.84
N TRP A 116 2.98 -4.02 -10.57
CA TRP A 116 2.01 -3.51 -9.61
C TRP A 116 1.89 -2.00 -9.74
N ILE A 117 0.69 -1.52 -9.93
CA ILE A 117 0.49 -0.11 -10.26
C ILE A 117 -0.44 0.56 -9.23
N GLY A 118 0.13 1.52 -8.53
CA GLY A 118 -0.53 2.67 -7.95
C GLY A 118 -1.05 2.51 -6.53
N ILE A 119 -2.02 1.68 -6.25
CA ILE A 119 -2.68 1.65 -4.94
C ILE A 119 -2.14 0.50 -4.11
N LYS A 120 -1.65 0.83 -2.91
CA LYS A 120 -1.26 -0.17 -1.93
C LYS A 120 -2.50 -0.89 -1.42
N PRO A 121 -2.58 -2.24 -1.50
CA PRO A 121 -3.67 -2.96 -0.88
C PRO A 121 -3.68 -2.71 0.61
N LYS A 122 -4.88 -2.58 1.14
CA LYS A 122 -5.13 -2.37 2.56
C LYS A 122 -5.81 -3.61 3.13
N ALA A 123 -5.40 -4.06 4.30
CA ALA A 123 -6.06 -5.12 5.02
C ALA A 123 -6.18 -4.76 6.51
N LEU A 124 -7.25 -5.20 7.15
CA LEU A 124 -7.41 -5.04 8.59
C LEU A 124 -6.45 -5.99 9.31
N LEU A 125 -5.63 -5.46 10.21
CA LEU A 125 -4.79 -6.25 11.10
C LEU A 125 -5.36 -6.28 12.51
N PHE A 126 -5.81 -7.45 12.95
CA PHE A 126 -6.24 -7.65 14.31
C PHE A 126 -5.23 -8.55 15.05
N LEU A 127 -4.54 -7.97 16.02
CA LEU A 127 -3.63 -8.70 16.93
C LEU A 127 -4.07 -8.45 18.37
N PRO A 128 -4.95 -9.31 18.94
CA PRO A 128 -5.43 -9.15 20.30
C PRO A 128 -4.31 -9.39 21.32
N CYS A 129 -3.88 -8.31 21.98
CA CYS A 129 -2.93 -8.35 23.06
C CYS A 129 -3.67 -8.40 24.39
N LYS A 130 -3.38 -9.36 25.26
CA LYS A 130 -4.10 -9.58 26.52
C LYS A 130 -4.21 -8.32 27.41
N SER A 131 -3.24 -7.40 27.33
CA SER A 131 -3.24 -6.20 28.19
C SER A 131 -4.31 -5.17 27.88
N GLN A 132 -4.86 -5.19 26.67
CA GLN A 132 -5.93 -4.26 26.32
C GLN A 132 -7.25 -4.60 27.04
N PHE A 133 -7.35 -5.80 27.65
CA PHE A 133 -8.59 -6.37 28.12
C PHE A 133 -8.59 -6.86 29.59
N ASN A 134 -7.43 -6.87 30.27
CA ASN A 134 -7.34 -7.35 31.66
C ASN A 134 -6.95 -6.24 32.64
N TYR A 135 -7.94 -5.46 33.07
CA TYR A 135 -7.76 -4.54 34.20
C TYR A 135 -7.82 -5.20 35.59
N LEU A 136 -7.98 -6.54 35.68
CA LEU A 136 -8.42 -7.19 36.91
C LEU A 136 -7.57 -8.36 37.44
N THR A 137 -6.39 -8.66 36.87
CA THR A 137 -5.57 -9.76 37.40
C THR A 137 -4.16 -9.36 37.79
N SER A 138 -3.77 -9.79 39.00
CA SER A 138 -2.57 -9.41 39.74
C SER A 138 -1.23 -10.00 39.26
N GLU A 139 -1.15 -10.59 38.05
CA GLU A 139 0.08 -11.15 37.49
C GLU A 139 0.85 -10.14 36.61
N GLN A 140 1.32 -9.07 37.23
CA GLN A 140 1.94 -7.91 36.54
C GLN A 140 3.18 -8.27 35.69
N GLY A 141 3.98 -9.25 36.10
CA GLY A 141 5.24 -9.58 35.39
C GLY A 141 5.08 -10.34 34.08
N LEU A 142 4.20 -11.33 34.03
CA LEU A 142 3.90 -12.12 32.81
C LEU A 142 3.11 -11.30 31.80
N LEU A 143 2.18 -10.48 32.26
CA LEU A 143 1.44 -9.50 31.45
C LEU A 143 2.38 -8.49 30.78
N SER A 144 3.38 -7.98 31.49
CA SER A 144 4.35 -7.03 30.92
C SER A 144 5.14 -7.64 29.77
N LYS A 145 5.66 -8.87 29.91
CA LYS A 145 6.38 -9.58 28.83
C LYS A 145 5.48 -9.89 27.63
N HIS A 146 4.25 -10.34 27.87
CA HIS A 146 3.29 -10.60 26.81
C HIS A 146 2.97 -9.34 26.01
N ASN A 147 2.76 -8.22 26.69
CA ASN A 147 2.49 -6.93 26.05
C ASN A 147 3.66 -6.42 25.23
N GLN A 148 4.87 -6.56 25.77
CA GLN A 148 6.08 -6.17 25.04
C GLN A 148 6.26 -7.00 23.76
N LEU A 149 6.10 -8.33 23.87
CA LEU A 149 6.18 -9.24 22.72
C LEU A 149 5.08 -8.92 21.68
N CYS A 150 3.85 -8.70 22.13
CA CYS A 150 2.72 -8.37 21.28
C CYS A 150 2.96 -7.04 20.53
N THR A 151 3.39 -6.01 21.22
CA THR A 151 3.72 -4.70 20.62
C THR A 151 4.87 -4.84 19.61
N GLN A 152 5.89 -5.63 19.94
CA GLN A 152 7.01 -5.86 19.05
C GLN A 152 6.59 -6.65 17.80
N THR A 153 5.79 -7.71 17.97
CA THR A 153 5.24 -8.50 16.87
C THR A 153 4.41 -7.63 15.93
N LYS A 154 3.56 -6.77 16.48
CA LYS A 154 2.75 -5.83 15.72
C LYS A 154 3.60 -4.86 14.89
N LYS A 155 4.60 -4.23 15.51
CA LYS A 155 5.54 -3.35 14.81
C LYS A 155 6.28 -4.08 13.68
N ASN A 156 6.70 -5.30 13.92
CA ASN A 156 7.40 -6.11 12.92
C ASN A 156 6.48 -6.46 11.74
N LEU A 157 5.21 -6.86 12.02
CA LEU A 157 4.20 -7.12 10.98
C LEU A 157 3.96 -5.89 10.10
N VAL A 158 3.72 -4.73 10.72
CA VAL A 158 3.47 -3.47 10.00
C VAL A 158 4.70 -3.05 9.19
N LYS A 159 5.90 -3.13 9.77
CA LYS A 159 7.16 -2.81 9.06
C LYS A 159 7.35 -3.73 7.86
N LYS A 160 7.17 -5.03 8.04
CA LYS A 160 7.32 -6.01 6.95
C LYS A 160 6.25 -5.85 5.88
N ALA A 161 5.00 -5.57 6.25
CA ALA A 161 3.93 -5.28 5.31
C ALA A 161 4.25 -4.03 4.46
N SER A 162 4.75 -2.97 5.09
CA SER A 162 5.17 -1.76 4.38
C SER A 162 6.29 -2.04 3.37
N SER A 163 7.27 -2.90 3.70
CA SER A 163 8.32 -3.32 2.75
C SER A 163 7.79 -4.17 1.59
N ARG A 164 6.55 -4.66 1.68
CA ARG A 164 5.83 -5.39 0.64
C ARG A 164 4.69 -4.57 0.03
N ASN A 165 4.70 -3.24 0.22
CA ASN A 165 3.67 -2.31 -0.25
C ASN A 165 2.24 -2.62 0.23
N ILE A 166 2.08 -3.26 1.39
CA ILE A 166 0.79 -3.50 2.03
C ILE A 166 0.61 -2.53 3.18
N ILE A 167 -0.58 -2.00 3.33
CA ILE A 167 -0.96 -1.16 4.46
C ILE A 167 -1.86 -1.98 5.39
N PHE A 168 -1.40 -2.22 6.61
CA PHE A 168 -2.25 -2.76 7.65
C PHE A 168 -2.96 -1.62 8.40
N ILE A 169 -4.29 -1.70 8.41
CA ILE A 169 -5.14 -0.82 9.20
C ILE A 169 -5.50 -1.55 10.49
N GLU A 170 -5.29 -0.89 11.61
CA GLU A 170 -5.66 -1.44 12.91
C GLU A 170 -7.07 -0.97 13.29
N PRO A 171 -7.92 -1.85 13.87
CA PRO A 171 -9.20 -1.41 14.41
C PRO A 171 -8.97 -0.51 15.62
N SER A 172 -9.79 0.53 15.76
CA SER A 172 -9.72 1.45 16.90
C SER A 172 -10.18 0.83 18.21
N LEU A 173 -10.84 -0.35 18.14
CA LEU A 173 -11.41 -1.08 19.26
C LEU A 173 -12.35 -0.22 20.11
N ASP A 174 -13.14 0.63 19.45
CA ASP A 174 -14.20 1.38 20.09
C ASP A 174 -15.38 0.47 20.47
N LEU A 175 -16.40 1.06 21.10
CA LEU A 175 -17.56 0.29 21.55
C LEU A 175 -18.23 -0.49 20.41
N THR A 176 -18.19 0.03 19.19
CA THR A 176 -18.80 -0.64 18.03
C THR A 176 -17.98 -1.86 17.61
N ASP A 177 -16.64 -1.74 17.57
CA ASP A 177 -15.77 -2.89 17.30
C ASP A 177 -15.93 -3.96 18.40
N LEU A 178 -15.99 -3.52 19.67
CA LEU A 178 -16.15 -4.41 20.83
C LEU A 178 -17.50 -5.14 20.85
N MET A 179 -18.54 -4.61 20.21
CA MET A 179 -19.82 -5.33 20.04
C MET A 179 -19.70 -6.54 19.12
N TYR A 180 -18.71 -6.55 18.21
CA TYR A 180 -18.45 -7.64 17.28
C TYR A 180 -17.37 -8.59 17.76
N ILE A 181 -16.56 -8.21 18.75
CA ILE A 181 -15.45 -8.99 19.26
C ILE A 181 -15.80 -9.55 20.63
N ASP A 182 -16.03 -10.86 20.72
CA ASP A 182 -16.05 -11.53 22.03
C ASP A 182 -14.60 -11.75 22.50
N LEU A 183 -14.15 -10.87 23.39
CA LEU A 183 -12.78 -10.86 23.91
C LEU A 183 -12.44 -12.08 24.78
N TYR A 184 -13.45 -12.78 25.22
CA TYR A 184 -13.32 -13.95 26.12
C TYR A 184 -13.31 -15.28 25.34
N GLN A 185 -13.76 -15.26 24.10
CA GLN A 185 -13.74 -16.46 23.26
C GLN A 185 -12.83 -16.26 22.03
N PRO A 186 -11.73 -17.05 21.94
CA PRO A 186 -10.78 -16.92 20.80
C PRO A 186 -11.33 -17.49 19.47
N LYS A 187 -12.59 -17.87 19.41
CA LYS A 187 -13.28 -18.25 18.17
C LYS A 187 -13.99 -17.00 17.61
N LEU A 188 -13.22 -16.11 17.01
CA LEU A 188 -13.80 -15.06 16.18
C LEU A 188 -14.40 -15.74 14.95
N ASP A 189 -15.70 -15.56 14.78
CA ASP A 189 -16.39 -15.96 13.56
C ASP A 189 -15.92 -15.06 12.40
N ASN A 190 -15.60 -15.66 11.25
CA ASN A 190 -15.20 -14.92 10.06
C ASN A 190 -16.20 -13.81 9.70
N ASN A 191 -17.50 -14.07 9.88
CA ASN A 191 -18.56 -13.08 9.64
C ASN A 191 -18.41 -11.81 10.48
N PHE A 192 -17.83 -11.89 11.67
CA PHE A 192 -17.59 -10.71 12.51
C PHE A 192 -16.39 -9.91 12.02
N LEU A 193 -15.33 -10.60 11.60
CA LEU A 193 -14.14 -9.95 11.05
C LEU A 193 -14.45 -9.27 9.72
N ASP A 194 -15.30 -9.88 8.88
CA ASP A 194 -15.80 -9.26 7.66
C ASP A 194 -16.57 -7.96 7.95
N LYS A 195 -17.44 -7.95 8.96
CA LYS A 195 -18.19 -6.75 9.34
C LYS A 195 -17.29 -5.64 9.88
N ILE A 196 -16.28 -6.00 10.67
CA ILE A 196 -15.32 -5.01 11.16
C ILE A 196 -14.49 -4.48 10.00
N ALA A 197 -13.99 -5.33 9.11
CA ALA A 197 -13.23 -4.89 7.93
C ALA A 197 -14.06 -3.91 7.06
N LEU A 198 -15.33 -4.25 6.78
CA LEU A 198 -16.25 -3.38 6.03
C LEU A 198 -16.45 -2.02 6.69
N ARG A 199 -16.47 -1.94 8.01
CA ARG A 199 -16.57 -0.67 8.75
C ARG A 199 -15.40 0.26 8.46
N TYR A 200 -14.19 -0.30 8.21
CA TYR A 200 -13.00 0.43 7.81
C TYR A 200 -12.86 0.58 6.29
N GLY A 201 -13.91 0.20 5.52
CA GLY A 201 -13.88 0.24 4.05
C GLY A 201 -12.96 -0.80 3.43
N LEU A 202 -12.73 -1.92 4.13
CA LEU A 202 -11.82 -2.99 3.72
C LEU A 202 -12.61 -4.27 3.42
N SER A 203 -12.12 -5.07 2.48
CA SER A 203 -12.62 -6.43 2.19
C SER A 203 -11.77 -7.52 2.87
N ASP A 204 -10.53 -7.18 3.18
CA ASP A 204 -9.53 -8.14 3.62
C ASP A 204 -9.12 -7.89 5.06
N TRP A 205 -8.93 -8.99 5.79
CA TRP A 205 -8.50 -8.94 7.18
C TRP A 205 -7.51 -10.06 7.52
N ILE A 206 -6.72 -9.81 8.55
CA ILE A 206 -5.78 -10.75 9.13
C ILE A 206 -5.92 -10.70 10.63
N ILE A 207 -6.11 -11.86 11.24
CA ILE A 207 -6.05 -11.99 12.68
C ILE A 207 -4.86 -12.83 13.07
N CYS A 208 -4.02 -12.31 13.99
CA CYS A 208 -2.85 -13.01 14.49
C CYS A 208 -2.96 -13.21 16.00
N TYR A 209 -2.60 -14.39 16.46
CA TYR A 209 -2.58 -14.77 17.88
C TYR A 209 -1.17 -15.14 18.30
N ILE A 210 -0.73 -14.62 19.44
CA ILE A 210 0.49 -15.07 20.10
C ILE A 210 0.09 -16.18 21.06
N LYS A 211 0.49 -17.42 20.74
CA LYS A 211 0.17 -18.58 21.58
C LYS A 211 1.02 -18.58 22.85
N ASP A 212 0.34 -18.75 23.98
CA ASP A 212 0.96 -19.09 25.24
C ASP A 212 0.83 -20.61 25.43
N LYS A 213 1.95 -21.33 25.42
CA LYS A 213 2.01 -22.74 25.81
C LYS A 213 2.76 -22.85 27.12
N PHE A 214 2.04 -23.16 28.20
CA PHE A 214 2.62 -23.39 29.52
C PHE A 214 3.44 -22.23 30.07
N GLY A 215 3.01 -20.99 29.87
CA GLY A 215 3.73 -19.80 30.30
C GLY A 215 4.93 -19.40 29.41
N VAL A 216 5.17 -20.13 28.32
CA VAL A 216 6.18 -19.79 27.32
C VAL A 216 5.48 -19.14 26.12
N LEU A 217 5.75 -17.85 25.92
CA LEU A 217 5.25 -17.10 24.78
C LEU A 217 5.96 -17.57 23.51
N SER A 218 5.19 -17.87 22.46
CA SER A 218 5.74 -18.21 21.17
C SER A 218 6.10 -16.93 20.41
N ASP A 219 7.32 -16.83 19.92
CA ASP A 219 7.78 -15.74 19.08
C ASP A 219 7.11 -15.74 17.69
N GLN A 220 6.41 -16.83 17.38
CA GLN A 220 5.73 -16.99 16.09
C GLN A 220 4.22 -16.80 16.27
N PRO A 221 3.63 -15.74 15.73
CA PRO A 221 2.19 -15.56 15.70
C PRO A 221 1.54 -16.63 14.83
N ASN A 222 0.35 -17.07 15.24
CA ASN A 222 -0.50 -17.89 14.40
C ASN A 222 -1.50 -16.95 13.74
N CYS A 223 -1.41 -16.75 12.43
CA CYS A 223 -2.27 -15.84 11.70
C CYS A 223 -3.30 -16.63 10.86
N ILE A 224 -4.48 -16.03 10.71
CA ILE A 224 -5.59 -16.51 9.88
C ILE A 224 -6.06 -15.35 9.02
N SER A 225 -6.40 -15.62 7.77
CA SER A 225 -6.94 -14.67 6.83
C SER A 225 -7.92 -15.37 5.89
N PRO A 226 -8.97 -14.71 5.37
CA PRO A 226 -9.82 -15.27 4.31
C PRO A 226 -9.04 -15.49 3.00
N ILE A 227 -7.97 -14.71 2.80
CA ILE A 227 -7.14 -14.76 1.59
C ILE A 227 -6.33 -16.06 1.52
N SER A 228 -5.89 -16.57 2.67
CA SER A 228 -5.05 -17.77 2.72
C SER A 228 -5.16 -18.46 4.09
N SER A 229 -5.24 -19.77 4.11
CA SER A 229 -5.19 -20.52 5.37
C SER A 229 -3.76 -20.59 5.89
N LEU A 230 -3.38 -19.61 6.69
CA LEU A 230 -2.07 -19.56 7.33
C LEU A 230 -2.01 -20.52 8.50
N LYS A 231 -1.24 -21.58 8.39
CA LYS A 231 -1.01 -22.53 9.50
C LYS A 231 0.45 -22.48 9.93
N SER A 232 0.70 -21.98 11.15
CA SER A 232 2.00 -22.07 11.85
C SER A 232 3.22 -21.70 10.99
N VAL A 233 3.16 -20.56 10.31
CA VAL A 233 4.27 -20.02 9.53
C VAL A 233 4.97 -18.91 10.33
N SER A 234 6.23 -18.62 9.99
CA SER A 234 6.94 -17.49 10.60
C SER A 234 6.27 -16.16 10.25
N LEU A 235 6.56 -15.14 11.05
CA LEU A 235 6.04 -13.79 10.81
C LEU A 235 6.35 -13.29 9.39
N ASP A 236 7.57 -13.50 8.94
CA ASP A 236 8.02 -13.11 7.60
C ASP A 236 7.26 -13.85 6.52
N GLN A 237 7.09 -15.16 6.66
CA GLN A 237 6.31 -15.98 5.73
C GLN A 237 4.85 -15.59 5.70
N THR A 238 4.26 -15.20 6.83
CA THR A 238 2.88 -14.73 6.92
C THR A 238 2.68 -13.51 6.02
N VAL A 239 3.54 -12.50 6.14
CA VAL A 239 3.43 -11.29 5.33
C VAL A 239 3.70 -11.59 3.85
N GLU A 240 4.68 -12.45 3.54
CA GLU A 240 4.98 -12.83 2.15
C GLU A 240 3.79 -13.54 1.47
N ILE A 241 3.14 -14.48 2.14
CA ILE A 241 1.97 -15.19 1.61
C ILE A 241 0.83 -14.21 1.35
N ILE A 242 0.53 -13.34 2.31
CA ILE A 242 -0.52 -12.35 2.18
C ILE A 242 -0.21 -11.35 1.07
N ALA A 243 1.04 -10.87 1.00
CA ALA A 243 1.48 -9.96 -0.04
C ALA A 243 1.33 -10.57 -1.43
N ASN A 244 1.75 -11.81 -1.59
CA ASN A 244 1.63 -12.52 -2.87
C ASN A 244 0.17 -12.74 -3.28
N GLU A 245 -0.73 -13.01 -2.33
CA GLU A 245 -2.16 -13.17 -2.65
C GLU A 245 -2.81 -11.83 -2.99
N LEU A 246 -2.66 -10.82 -2.14
CA LEU A 246 -3.20 -9.49 -2.40
C LEU A 246 -2.66 -8.88 -3.68
N SER A 247 -1.39 -9.15 -4.02
CA SER A 247 -0.80 -8.60 -5.24
C SER A 247 -1.44 -9.13 -6.53
N LYS A 248 -2.04 -10.33 -6.52
CA LYS A 248 -2.65 -10.93 -7.73
C LYS A 248 -3.75 -10.05 -8.33
N ASP A 249 -4.54 -9.39 -7.50
CA ASP A 249 -5.63 -8.52 -7.96
C ASP A 249 -5.12 -7.19 -8.54
N PHE A 250 -3.90 -6.80 -8.16
CA PHE A 250 -3.25 -5.55 -8.58
C PHE A 250 -2.14 -5.77 -9.62
N GLN A 251 -1.82 -7.01 -9.97
CA GLN A 251 -0.85 -7.32 -11.00
C GLN A 251 -1.46 -7.20 -12.38
N LEU A 252 -0.75 -6.51 -13.25
CA LEU A 252 -1.05 -6.47 -14.68
C LEU A 252 0.07 -7.14 -15.47
N ASN A 253 -0.29 -8.18 -16.19
CA ASN A 253 0.58 -8.76 -17.22
C ASN A 253 0.42 -7.95 -18.51
N VAL A 254 1.17 -6.86 -18.59
CA VAL A 254 1.14 -5.98 -19.75
C VAL A 254 1.98 -6.59 -20.87
N ASN A 255 1.35 -6.97 -21.95
CA ASN A 255 2.11 -7.33 -23.16
C ASN A 255 2.69 -6.03 -23.78
N PRO A 256 4.02 -5.83 -23.76
CA PRO A 256 4.65 -4.60 -24.24
C PRO A 256 4.50 -4.38 -25.77
N HIS A 257 4.13 -5.42 -26.50
CA HIS A 257 3.96 -5.37 -27.97
C HIS A 257 2.54 -4.99 -28.39
N ILE A 258 1.60 -4.87 -27.45
CA ILE A 258 0.23 -4.44 -27.74
C ILE A 258 0.10 -2.97 -27.37
N ASN A 259 -0.17 -2.13 -28.38
CA ASN A 259 -0.56 -0.74 -28.18
C ASN A 259 -2.03 -0.58 -28.55
N THR A 260 -2.81 0.02 -27.67
CA THR A 260 -4.25 0.22 -27.87
C THR A 260 -4.60 1.69 -27.72
N LYS A 261 -5.41 2.22 -28.62
CA LYS A 261 -6.03 3.54 -28.47
C LYS A 261 -7.33 3.40 -27.70
N VAL A 262 -7.49 4.17 -26.64
CA VAL A 262 -8.67 4.13 -25.77
C VAL A 262 -9.22 5.55 -25.63
N LYS A 263 -10.53 5.71 -25.85
CA LYS A 263 -11.23 6.94 -25.49
C LYS A 263 -11.60 6.87 -24.01
N LEU A 264 -11.34 7.96 -23.30
CA LEU A 264 -11.62 8.11 -21.89
C LEU A 264 -12.48 9.36 -21.69
N LEU A 265 -13.69 9.18 -21.15
CA LEU A 265 -14.55 10.28 -20.73
C LEU A 265 -14.55 10.36 -19.21
N ILE A 266 -14.36 11.56 -18.70
CA ILE A 266 -14.41 11.82 -17.26
C ILE A 266 -15.31 13.02 -17.00
N SER A 267 -16.36 12.77 -16.24
CA SER A 267 -17.30 13.78 -15.74
C SER A 267 -16.98 14.19 -14.30
N GLY A 268 -17.58 15.29 -13.81
CA GLY A 268 -17.34 15.80 -12.45
C GLY A 268 -16.13 16.73 -12.35
N ILE A 269 -15.74 17.38 -13.46
CA ILE A 269 -14.65 18.35 -13.48
C ILE A 269 -15.27 19.74 -13.36
N ASP A 270 -15.27 20.29 -12.15
CA ASP A 270 -15.90 21.57 -11.86
C ASP A 270 -14.91 22.75 -11.88
N ARG A 271 -13.61 22.47 -11.67
CA ARG A 271 -12.55 23.48 -11.56
C ARG A 271 -11.37 23.12 -12.46
N TYR A 272 -10.60 24.14 -12.85
CA TYR A 272 -9.36 23.93 -13.60
C TYR A 272 -8.34 23.07 -12.81
N SER A 273 -8.29 23.24 -11.50
CA SER A 273 -7.46 22.41 -10.62
C SER A 273 -7.78 20.89 -10.74
N ASP A 274 -9.07 20.57 -10.88
CA ASP A 274 -9.51 19.17 -11.05
C ASP A 274 -9.00 18.59 -12.38
N LEU A 275 -8.99 19.40 -13.43
CA LEU A 275 -8.45 19.01 -14.73
C LEU A 275 -6.93 18.73 -14.65
N VAL A 276 -6.17 19.63 -14.01
CA VAL A 276 -4.72 19.48 -13.82
C VAL A 276 -4.41 18.21 -13.03
N PHE A 277 -5.14 18.00 -11.92
CA PHE A 277 -4.98 16.82 -11.07
C PHE A 277 -5.32 15.52 -11.83
N LEU A 278 -6.37 15.54 -12.63
CA LEU A 278 -6.76 14.43 -13.47
C LEU A 278 -5.71 14.08 -14.53
N GLU A 279 -5.12 15.09 -15.16
CA GLU A 279 -4.02 14.88 -16.10
C GLU A 279 -2.79 14.28 -15.41
N ASP A 280 -2.53 14.63 -14.17
CA ASP A 280 -1.46 14.01 -13.39
C ASP A 280 -1.76 12.54 -13.07
N ILE A 281 -3.01 12.19 -12.78
CA ILE A 281 -3.45 10.80 -12.65
C ILE A 281 -3.21 10.05 -13.97
N ILE A 282 -3.59 10.63 -15.11
CA ILE A 282 -3.40 10.02 -16.44
C ILE A 282 -1.91 9.85 -16.74
N LYS A 283 -1.10 10.89 -16.55
CA LYS A 283 0.37 10.87 -16.77
C LYS A 283 1.07 9.85 -15.89
N SER A 284 0.62 9.74 -14.64
CA SER A 284 1.21 8.81 -13.68
C SER A 284 0.86 7.35 -13.96
N ASN A 285 -0.17 7.10 -14.77
CA ASN A 285 -0.59 5.74 -15.11
C ASN A 285 0.49 5.04 -15.96
N ALA A 286 0.92 3.87 -15.50
CA ALA A 286 2.02 3.13 -16.10
C ALA A 286 1.74 2.62 -17.51
N LEU A 287 0.48 2.41 -17.86
CA LEU A 287 0.09 1.94 -19.17
C LEU A 287 0.05 3.07 -20.20
N VAL A 288 -0.09 4.31 -19.78
CA VAL A 288 -0.24 5.45 -20.69
C VAL A 288 1.10 5.81 -21.32
N ILE A 289 1.20 5.67 -22.62
CA ILE A 289 2.35 6.09 -23.43
C ILE A 289 2.23 7.58 -23.75
N SER A 290 1.03 7.97 -24.23
CA SER A 290 0.69 9.35 -24.56
C SER A 290 -0.81 9.56 -24.40
N TYR A 291 -1.19 10.81 -24.17
CA TYR A 291 -2.59 11.21 -24.12
C TYR A 291 -2.79 12.55 -24.82
N SER A 292 -4.01 12.78 -25.27
CA SER A 292 -4.45 14.07 -25.77
C SER A 292 -5.85 14.41 -25.27
N LEU A 293 -6.02 15.62 -24.79
CA LEU A 293 -7.33 16.17 -24.47
C LEU A 293 -8.03 16.52 -25.79
N ILE A 294 -9.18 15.90 -26.05
CA ILE A 294 -9.94 16.09 -27.29
C ILE A 294 -10.93 17.23 -27.14
N SER A 295 -11.68 17.23 -26.04
CA SER A 295 -12.69 18.26 -25.77
C SER A 295 -13.03 18.38 -24.29
N ILE A 296 -13.52 19.53 -23.91
CA ILE A 296 -14.18 19.75 -22.61
C ILE A 296 -15.58 20.28 -22.93
N LEU A 297 -16.61 19.61 -22.45
CA LEU A 297 -18.01 19.98 -22.60
C LEU A 297 -18.68 20.01 -21.23
N GLY A 298 -18.94 21.22 -20.73
CA GLY A 298 -19.41 21.43 -19.35
C GLY A 298 -18.40 20.85 -18.35
N ALA A 299 -18.86 20.02 -17.45
CA ALA A 299 -18.06 19.32 -16.44
C ALA A 299 -17.45 17.97 -16.93
N THR A 300 -17.36 17.77 -18.23
CA THR A 300 -16.87 16.50 -18.81
C THR A 300 -15.69 16.74 -19.74
N ALA A 301 -14.57 16.05 -19.51
CA ALA A 301 -13.41 16.02 -20.39
C ALA A 301 -13.34 14.69 -21.15
N SER A 302 -12.99 14.78 -22.42
CA SER A 302 -12.76 13.64 -23.31
C SER A 302 -11.29 13.56 -23.69
N TYR A 303 -10.68 12.41 -23.46
CA TYR A 303 -9.28 12.11 -23.78
C TYR A 303 -9.16 10.98 -24.79
N GLU A 304 -8.15 11.02 -25.64
CA GLU A 304 -7.64 9.89 -26.39
C GLU A 304 -6.32 9.47 -25.73
N LEU A 305 -6.27 8.22 -25.28
CA LEU A 305 -5.09 7.62 -24.66
C LEU A 305 -4.47 6.61 -25.63
N ASN A 306 -3.17 6.63 -25.76
CA ASN A 306 -2.39 5.54 -26.35
C ASN A 306 -1.74 4.76 -25.20
N ILE A 307 -2.10 3.49 -25.06
CA ILE A 307 -1.67 2.68 -23.92
C ILE A 307 -0.91 1.43 -24.37
N LYS A 308 0.01 0.98 -23.50
CA LYS A 308 0.56 -0.38 -23.58
C LYS A 308 -0.43 -1.36 -22.98
N GLY A 309 -0.72 -2.46 -23.69
CA GLY A 309 -1.66 -3.46 -23.23
C GLY A 309 -3.09 -3.28 -23.77
N LYS A 310 -4.05 -3.90 -23.10
CA LYS A 310 -5.47 -3.92 -23.50
C LYS A 310 -6.26 -2.84 -22.77
N LYS A 311 -7.43 -2.46 -23.34
CA LYS A 311 -8.40 -1.58 -22.67
C LYS A 311 -8.78 -2.10 -21.28
N SER A 312 -8.97 -3.42 -21.13
CA SER A 312 -9.29 -4.05 -19.84
C SER A 312 -8.21 -3.87 -18.76
N ASP A 313 -6.95 -3.73 -19.16
CA ASP A 313 -5.86 -3.51 -18.24
C ASP A 313 -5.89 -2.07 -17.70
N LEU A 314 -6.17 -1.10 -18.58
CA LEU A 314 -6.38 0.28 -18.16
C LEU A 314 -7.61 0.41 -17.27
N GLU A 315 -8.71 -0.27 -17.62
CA GLU A 315 -9.94 -0.26 -16.82
C GLU A 315 -9.71 -0.77 -15.38
N LYS A 316 -8.98 -1.88 -15.23
CA LYS A 316 -8.59 -2.38 -13.90
C LYS A 316 -7.86 -1.32 -13.09
N LEU A 317 -6.90 -0.61 -13.70
CA LEU A 317 -6.14 0.44 -13.02
C LEU A 317 -6.97 1.65 -12.63
N MET A 318 -7.85 2.07 -13.52
CA MET A 318 -8.72 3.20 -13.25
C MET A 318 -9.73 2.87 -12.15
N ASN A 319 -10.26 1.63 -12.12
CA ASN A 319 -11.22 1.18 -11.11
C ASN A 319 -10.64 1.12 -9.69
N VAL A 320 -9.33 0.95 -9.56
CA VAL A 320 -8.64 0.93 -8.25
C VAL A 320 -8.42 2.35 -7.71
N ASN A 321 -8.54 3.39 -8.54
CA ASN A 321 -8.39 4.77 -8.08
C ASN A 321 -9.66 5.22 -7.32
N PRO A 322 -9.57 5.57 -6.01
CA PRO A 322 -10.74 5.91 -5.20
C PRO A 322 -11.46 7.19 -5.64
N LEU A 323 -10.77 8.04 -6.41
CA LEU A 323 -11.30 9.28 -6.95
C LEU A 323 -12.07 9.09 -8.26
N LEU A 324 -11.98 7.91 -8.88
CA LEU A 324 -12.64 7.59 -10.13
C LEU A 324 -13.71 6.53 -9.90
N VAL A 325 -14.94 6.85 -10.22
CA VAL A 325 -16.06 5.92 -10.16
C VAL A 325 -16.44 5.52 -11.56
N ASN A 326 -16.34 4.23 -11.85
CA ASN A 326 -16.74 3.68 -13.14
C ASN A 326 -18.25 3.95 -13.35
N GLN A 327 -18.58 4.59 -14.47
CA GLN A 327 -19.95 4.75 -14.92
C GLN A 327 -20.22 3.64 -15.93
N LEU A 328 -21.02 2.66 -15.52
CA LEU A 328 -21.48 1.60 -16.44
C LEU A 328 -22.20 2.27 -17.61
N SER A 329 -21.53 2.34 -18.74
CA SER A 329 -22.13 2.87 -19.95
C SER A 329 -23.24 1.94 -20.41
N THR A 330 -24.47 2.43 -20.43
CA THR A 330 -25.64 1.72 -20.97
C THR A 330 -25.70 1.74 -22.50
N LYS A 331 -24.73 2.39 -23.14
CA LYS A 331 -24.61 2.46 -24.61
C LYS A 331 -23.27 1.86 -25.01
N ASP A 332 -23.22 1.17 -26.14
CA ASP A 332 -22.02 0.63 -26.82
C ASP A 332 -20.98 1.71 -27.14
N VAL A 333 -20.44 2.34 -26.09
CA VAL A 333 -19.39 3.34 -26.24
C VAL A 333 -18.06 2.61 -26.24
N LEU A 334 -17.31 2.78 -27.32
CA LEU A 334 -15.95 2.24 -27.53
C LEU A 334 -14.90 2.80 -26.53
N GLY A 335 -15.35 3.48 -25.45
CA GLY A 335 -14.53 4.16 -24.46
C GLY A 335 -14.68 3.63 -23.04
N LEU A 336 -13.95 4.25 -22.11
CA LEU A 336 -14.10 4.13 -20.66
C LEU A 336 -14.75 5.40 -20.14
N GLU A 337 -15.72 5.27 -19.25
CA GLU A 337 -16.44 6.39 -18.67
C GLU A 337 -16.30 6.37 -17.14
N TYR A 338 -15.87 7.50 -16.57
CA TYR A 338 -15.66 7.67 -15.13
C TYR A 338 -16.26 8.97 -14.65
N PHE A 339 -16.64 8.96 -13.38
CA PHE A 339 -16.96 10.16 -12.63
C PHE A 339 -15.80 10.47 -11.67
N PHE A 340 -15.31 11.69 -11.70
CA PHE A 340 -14.28 12.19 -10.80
C PHE A 340 -14.94 12.81 -9.56
N LYS A 341 -14.59 12.30 -8.38
CA LYS A 341 -15.16 12.77 -7.09
C LYS A 341 -14.65 14.13 -6.63
N GLY A 342 -13.75 14.73 -7.40
CA GLY A 342 -13.06 15.95 -6.99
C GLY A 342 -11.87 15.67 -6.06
N SER A 343 -10.89 16.59 -6.04
CA SER A 343 -9.91 16.64 -4.97
C SER A 343 -10.61 17.25 -3.75
N SER A 344 -10.83 16.46 -2.69
CA SER A 344 -11.24 17.03 -1.40
C SER A 344 -10.15 18.00 -0.94
N GLU A 345 -10.50 19.25 -0.76
CA GLU A 345 -9.68 20.24 -0.08
C GLU A 345 -9.46 19.87 1.38
#